data_d929bbf774200f750f56ed884299678e
#
_entry.id   d929bbf774200f750f56ed884299678e
#
_cell.length_a   1.000
_cell.length_b   1.000
_cell.length_c   1.000
_cell.angle_alpha   90.00
_cell.angle_beta   90.00
_cell.angle_gamma   90.00
#
_symmetry.space_group_name_H-M   'P 1'
#
loop_
_entity.id
_entity.type
_entity.pdbx_description
1 polymer ?
#
loop_
_entity_poly.entity_id
_entity_poly.type
_entity_poly.pdbx_seq_one_letter_code
_entity_poly.pdbx_strand_id
1 'polypeptide(L)'
;MRVWEDRKRGRRVYGARKVWLQLRREGITVARCTVERLMKALGIAGVSARRGRPRTTVPDAGGQRPGDLLARDFTAPAPNRRWVADITYVDTARGFVYTAFVTDLFSREIVGWQVADHLRAGLALDALEMAIFARKDQIGGELVHHSDRGVQYTSICYTQRLDDIGAVRSVGSKGDSYDNAAAEAVNSLYKKELINREGPWQDAGDVTVATAEWVSWYNNDRLHSACGNIPPAEYEKDWLMGQDHTIINPEAKAS
;
A
#
# COMPACT_ATOMS: atom_id res chain seq x y z
N MET A 1 -13.12 22.12 -6.14
CA MET A 1 -11.68 22.17 -6.50
C MET A 1 -10.80 21.95 -5.29
N ARG A 2 -10.96 22.74 -4.21
CA ARG A 2 -10.08 22.73 -3.04
C ARG A 2 -9.75 21.32 -2.48
N VAL A 3 -10.75 20.46 -2.23
CA VAL A 3 -10.54 19.09 -1.74
C VAL A 3 -9.78 18.22 -2.73
N TRP A 4 -10.01 18.38 -4.03
CA TRP A 4 -9.37 17.56 -5.06
C TRP A 4 -7.92 17.96 -5.30
N GLU A 5 -7.58 19.26 -5.24
CA GLU A 5 -6.23 19.78 -5.50
C GLU A 5 -5.29 19.70 -4.29
N ASP A 6 -5.85 19.72 -3.09
CA ASP A 6 -5.07 19.75 -1.85
C ASP A 6 -4.21 18.50 -1.69
N ARG A 7 -2.91 18.69 -1.45
CA ARG A 7 -1.94 17.59 -1.32
C ARG A 7 -2.22 16.69 -0.10
N LYS A 8 -2.83 17.21 0.96
CA LYS A 8 -3.24 16.46 2.15
C LYS A 8 -4.58 15.76 2.00
N ARG A 9 -5.40 16.10 1.01
CA ARG A 9 -6.75 15.55 0.83
C ARG A 9 -6.83 14.68 -0.42
N GLY A 10 -7.27 15.26 -1.52
CA GLY A 10 -7.50 14.53 -2.78
C GLY A 10 -6.26 14.31 -3.62
N ARG A 11 -5.21 15.10 -3.43
CA ARG A 11 -3.92 15.04 -4.15
C ARG A 11 -4.10 14.87 -5.68
N ARG A 12 -5.18 15.40 -6.21
CA ARG A 12 -5.61 15.23 -7.62
C ARG A 12 -5.81 13.78 -8.08
N VAL A 13 -5.94 12.82 -7.12
CA VAL A 13 -6.13 11.40 -7.44
C VAL A 13 -7.56 10.92 -7.18
N TYR A 14 -8.31 11.65 -6.33
CA TYR A 14 -9.66 11.24 -5.95
C TYR A 14 -10.66 11.36 -7.10
N GLY A 15 -11.42 10.28 -7.33
CA GLY A 15 -12.66 10.35 -8.09
C GLY A 15 -13.81 10.92 -7.26
N ALA A 16 -14.94 11.19 -7.91
CA ALA A 16 -16.08 11.88 -7.31
C ALA A 16 -16.58 11.24 -5.99
N ARG A 17 -16.55 9.91 -5.87
CA ARG A 17 -16.95 9.22 -4.63
C ARG A 17 -16.04 9.60 -3.47
N LYS A 18 -14.72 9.58 -3.64
CA LYS A 18 -13.77 9.95 -2.57
C LYS A 18 -13.80 11.44 -2.27
N VAL A 19 -13.96 12.31 -3.27
CA VAL A 19 -14.17 13.75 -3.05
C VAL A 19 -15.43 13.99 -2.23
N TRP A 20 -16.53 13.32 -2.55
CA TRP A 20 -17.77 13.42 -1.79
C TRP A 20 -17.61 12.93 -0.34
N LEU A 21 -16.92 11.80 -0.13
CA LEU A 21 -16.65 11.29 1.21
C LEU A 21 -15.78 12.25 2.03
N GLN A 22 -14.76 12.85 1.41
CA GLN A 22 -13.90 13.84 2.07
C GLN A 22 -14.69 15.10 2.44
N LEU A 23 -15.55 15.60 1.57
CA LEU A 23 -16.43 16.74 1.87
C LEU A 23 -17.32 16.45 3.09
N ARG A 24 -17.89 15.25 3.16
CA ARG A 24 -18.70 14.82 4.33
C ARG A 24 -17.88 14.79 5.62
N ARG A 25 -16.64 14.31 5.57
CA ARG A 25 -15.72 14.34 6.73
C ARG A 25 -15.44 15.77 7.21
N GLU A 26 -15.43 16.73 6.29
CA GLU A 26 -15.27 18.16 6.59
C GLU A 26 -16.57 18.87 6.98
N GLY A 27 -17.65 18.13 7.20
CA GLY A 27 -18.96 18.67 7.59
C GLY A 27 -19.75 19.30 6.44
N ILE A 28 -19.29 19.17 5.19
CA ILE A 28 -19.97 19.73 4.04
C ILE A 28 -21.00 18.73 3.50
N THR A 29 -22.26 19.02 3.71
CA THR A 29 -23.38 18.20 3.23
C THR A 29 -23.71 18.55 1.78
N VAL A 30 -23.46 17.62 0.87
CA VAL A 30 -23.74 17.75 -0.57
C VAL A 30 -24.10 16.36 -1.13
N ALA A 31 -25.01 16.32 -2.10
CA ALA A 31 -25.35 15.08 -2.79
C ALA A 31 -24.19 14.62 -3.68
N ARG A 32 -23.96 13.32 -3.74
CA ARG A 32 -22.89 12.73 -4.58
C ARG A 32 -23.02 13.11 -6.06
N CYS A 33 -24.22 13.08 -6.61
CA CYS A 33 -24.51 13.47 -7.99
C CYS A 33 -24.13 14.93 -8.28
N THR A 34 -24.25 15.82 -7.28
CA THR A 34 -23.79 17.22 -7.42
C THR A 34 -22.28 17.28 -7.57
N VAL A 35 -21.53 16.50 -6.75
CA VAL A 35 -20.07 16.41 -6.87
C VAL A 35 -19.67 15.86 -8.23
N GLU A 36 -20.31 14.80 -8.71
CA GLU A 36 -20.06 14.19 -10.03
C GLU A 36 -20.29 15.20 -11.16
N ARG A 37 -21.40 15.93 -11.11
CA ARG A 37 -21.74 16.97 -12.11
C ARG A 37 -20.73 18.11 -12.10
N LEU A 38 -20.35 18.59 -10.92
CA LEU A 38 -19.37 19.69 -10.79
C LEU A 38 -17.98 19.26 -11.25
N MET A 39 -17.51 18.07 -10.89
CA MET A 39 -16.22 17.56 -11.36
C MET A 39 -16.21 17.42 -12.88
N LYS A 40 -17.30 16.91 -13.47
CA LYS A 40 -17.45 16.83 -14.94
C LYS A 40 -17.42 18.22 -15.59
N ALA A 41 -18.13 19.20 -15.03
CA ALA A 41 -18.15 20.57 -15.55
C ALA A 41 -16.77 21.25 -15.46
N LEU A 42 -15.97 20.91 -14.45
CA LEU A 42 -14.60 21.42 -14.26
C LEU A 42 -13.54 20.61 -15.05
N GLY A 43 -13.92 19.57 -15.79
CA GLY A 43 -12.99 18.72 -16.52
C GLY A 43 -12.02 17.94 -15.65
N ILE A 44 -12.36 17.72 -14.35
CA ILE A 44 -11.51 17.00 -13.41
C ILE A 44 -12.01 15.57 -13.16
N ALA A 45 -11.08 14.63 -13.08
CA ALA A 45 -11.37 13.22 -12.85
C ALA A 45 -10.35 12.59 -11.92
N GLY A 46 -10.77 11.54 -11.22
CA GLY A 46 -9.86 10.72 -10.42
C GLY A 46 -8.95 9.85 -11.29
N VAL A 47 -7.90 9.35 -10.67
CA VAL A 47 -7.02 8.38 -11.31
C VAL A 47 -7.77 7.07 -11.52
N SER A 48 -7.95 6.71 -12.79
CA SER A 48 -8.61 5.47 -13.19
C SER A 48 -7.59 4.35 -13.40
N ALA A 49 -7.92 3.14 -12.98
CA ALA A 49 -7.21 1.96 -13.44
C ALA A 49 -7.56 1.71 -14.91
N ARG A 50 -6.79 2.27 -15.87
CA ARG A 50 -6.91 1.81 -17.26
C ARG A 50 -6.66 0.31 -17.29
N ARG A 51 -7.63 -0.45 -17.77
CA ARG A 51 -7.47 -1.88 -18.05
C ARG A 51 -6.52 -2.00 -19.26
N GLY A 52 -5.29 -2.39 -18.97
CA GLY A 52 -4.30 -2.73 -19.99
C GLY A 52 -3.15 -3.46 -19.29
N ARG A 53 -3.18 -4.79 -19.31
CA ARG A 53 -2.11 -5.64 -18.80
C ARG A 53 -1.22 -6.11 -19.93
N PRO A 54 0.10 -6.00 -19.82
CA PRO A 54 1.01 -7.03 -20.29
C PRO A 54 1.31 -8.00 -19.15
N ARG A 55 1.22 -9.30 -19.42
CA ARG A 55 1.58 -10.39 -18.53
C ARG A 55 3.03 -10.74 -18.77
N THR A 56 3.91 -10.54 -17.79
CA THR A 56 5.34 -10.80 -17.91
C THR A 56 5.85 -11.58 -16.71
N THR A 57 5.57 -12.90 -16.62
CA THR A 57 6.22 -13.76 -15.63
C THR A 57 6.55 -15.10 -16.28
N VAL A 58 7.84 -15.46 -16.31
CA VAL A 58 8.36 -16.77 -16.73
C VAL A 58 8.72 -17.54 -15.45
N PRO A 59 8.27 -18.79 -15.25
CA PRO A 59 8.54 -19.55 -14.04
C PRO A 59 9.91 -20.20 -14.00
N ASP A 60 10.59 -20.21 -12.85
CA ASP A 60 11.82 -20.97 -12.59
C ASP A 60 11.58 -22.21 -11.72
N ALA A 61 12.36 -23.28 -11.95
CA ALA A 61 12.13 -24.60 -11.39
C ALA A 61 13.18 -24.98 -10.31
N GLY A 62 12.73 -25.30 -9.09
CA GLY A 62 13.47 -26.13 -8.13
C GLY A 62 13.78 -25.53 -6.75
N GLY A 63 13.40 -26.25 -5.66
CA GLY A 63 13.80 -26.06 -4.27
C GLY A 63 12.64 -26.21 -3.27
N GLN A 64 12.86 -26.94 -2.15
CA GLN A 64 11.93 -26.97 -1.02
C GLN A 64 11.86 -25.57 -0.38
N ARG A 65 10.65 -25.01 -0.25
CA ARG A 65 10.40 -23.63 0.19
C ARG A 65 9.20 -23.61 1.15
N PRO A 66 9.12 -22.61 2.08
CA PRO A 66 7.93 -22.42 2.90
C PRO A 66 6.67 -22.37 2.03
N GLY A 67 5.55 -22.88 2.51
CA GLY A 67 4.27 -22.86 1.81
C GLY A 67 3.61 -21.48 1.89
N ASP A 68 2.61 -21.23 1.03
CA ASP A 68 1.73 -20.09 1.17
C ASP A 68 0.80 -20.30 2.38
N LEU A 69 0.98 -19.47 3.42
CA LEU A 69 0.15 -19.49 4.63
C LEU A 69 -1.03 -18.53 4.54
N LEU A 70 -1.04 -17.62 3.56
CA LEU A 70 -2.15 -16.69 3.40
C LEU A 70 -3.33 -17.32 2.65
N ALA A 71 -3.09 -18.33 1.79
CA ALA A 71 -4.11 -19.04 1.03
C ALA A 71 -5.15 -18.08 0.39
N ARG A 72 -4.69 -16.93 -0.14
CA ARG A 72 -5.50 -15.83 -0.69
C ARG A 72 -6.38 -15.08 0.32
N ASP A 73 -6.23 -15.32 1.61
CA ASP A 73 -6.86 -14.52 2.66
C ASP A 73 -5.94 -13.33 3.00
N PHE A 74 -6.20 -12.18 2.35
CA PHE A 74 -5.50 -10.91 2.59
C PHE A 74 -6.16 -10.07 3.67
N THR A 75 -6.86 -10.69 4.60
CA THR A 75 -7.35 -10.04 5.82
C THR A 75 -6.43 -10.39 6.99
N ALA A 76 -6.42 -9.58 8.03
CA ALA A 76 -5.75 -9.89 9.28
C ALA A 76 -6.72 -9.58 10.42
N PRO A 77 -6.72 -10.39 11.51
CA PRO A 77 -7.64 -10.19 12.63
C PRO A 77 -7.28 -8.98 13.51
N ALA A 78 -6.02 -8.55 13.44
CA ALA A 78 -5.48 -7.45 14.24
C ALA A 78 -4.25 -6.85 13.57
N PRO A 79 -3.81 -5.64 13.95
CA PRO A 79 -2.54 -5.06 13.50
C PRO A 79 -1.36 -5.98 13.80
N ASN A 80 -0.35 -5.94 12.94
CA ASN A 80 0.91 -6.68 13.08
C ASN A 80 0.76 -8.22 13.19
N ARG A 81 -0.31 -8.76 12.59
CA ARG A 81 -0.50 -10.21 12.43
C ARG A 81 -0.07 -10.73 11.06
N ARG A 82 -0.23 -9.92 10.05
CA ARG A 82 0.13 -10.27 8.68
C ARG A 82 0.73 -9.08 7.96
N TRP A 83 1.99 -9.18 7.60
CA TRP A 83 2.66 -8.21 6.73
C TRP A 83 2.89 -8.80 5.35
N VAL A 84 2.76 -7.96 4.34
CA VAL A 84 3.13 -8.31 2.95
C VAL A 84 4.21 -7.36 2.47
N ALA A 85 5.18 -7.90 1.73
CA ALA A 85 6.26 -7.11 1.14
C ALA A 85 6.34 -7.33 -0.37
N ASP A 86 6.66 -6.26 -1.08
CA ASP A 86 6.90 -6.31 -2.53
C ASP A 86 7.82 -5.16 -2.95
N ILE A 87 8.50 -5.35 -4.09
CA ILE A 87 9.40 -4.37 -4.69
C ILE A 87 8.85 -3.95 -6.04
N THR A 88 8.88 -2.65 -6.30
CA THR A 88 8.58 -2.10 -7.61
C THR A 88 9.74 -1.26 -8.13
N TYR A 89 9.79 -0.98 -9.42
CA TYR A 89 10.81 -0.15 -10.03
C TYR A 89 10.24 1.17 -10.56
N VAL A 90 11.06 2.18 -10.63
CA VAL A 90 10.77 3.51 -11.16
C VAL A 90 11.84 3.84 -12.20
N ASP A 91 11.40 4.28 -13.38
CA ASP A 91 12.31 4.76 -14.42
C ASP A 91 12.71 6.21 -14.14
N THR A 92 14.01 6.49 -14.13
CA THR A 92 14.57 7.82 -13.89
C THR A 92 15.59 8.19 -14.98
N ALA A 93 15.96 9.46 -15.05
CA ALA A 93 16.99 9.92 -15.99
C ALA A 93 18.36 9.26 -15.77
N ARG A 94 18.61 8.73 -14.57
CA ARG A 94 19.85 8.03 -14.19
C ARG A 94 19.72 6.50 -14.16
N GLY A 95 18.63 5.94 -14.69
CA GLY A 95 18.37 4.50 -14.72
C GLY A 95 17.25 4.08 -13.76
N PHE A 96 17.11 2.77 -13.58
CA PHE A 96 16.06 2.25 -12.71
C PHE A 96 16.38 2.45 -11.24
N VAL A 97 15.36 2.89 -10.50
CA VAL A 97 15.31 2.99 -9.05
C VAL A 97 14.27 2.00 -8.55
N TYR A 98 14.52 1.39 -7.41
CA TYR A 98 13.66 0.36 -6.83
C TYR A 98 13.09 0.84 -5.51
N THR A 99 11.81 0.56 -5.29
CA THR A 99 11.13 0.88 -4.04
C THR A 99 10.56 -0.40 -3.44
N ALA A 100 10.98 -0.71 -2.22
CA ALA A 100 10.42 -1.79 -1.41
C ALA A 100 9.37 -1.23 -0.45
N PHE A 101 8.26 -1.95 -0.28
CA PHE A 101 7.23 -1.64 0.71
C PHE A 101 6.97 -2.85 1.60
N VAL A 102 6.70 -2.60 2.88
CA VAL A 102 6.12 -3.54 3.85
C VAL A 102 4.79 -2.95 4.30
N THR A 103 3.72 -3.71 4.16
CA THR A 103 2.34 -3.26 4.41
C THR A 103 1.65 -4.18 5.40
N ASP A 104 1.04 -3.62 6.43
CA ASP A 104 0.16 -4.35 7.34
C ASP A 104 -1.18 -4.65 6.67
N LEU A 105 -1.60 -5.92 6.69
CA LEU A 105 -2.84 -6.36 6.03
C LEU A 105 -4.11 -6.00 6.79
N PHE A 106 -4.02 -5.68 8.08
CA PHE A 106 -5.17 -5.23 8.86
C PHE A 106 -5.53 -3.79 8.51
N SER A 107 -4.62 -2.87 8.77
CA SER A 107 -4.84 -1.43 8.58
C SER A 107 -4.58 -0.94 7.15
N ARG A 108 -3.91 -1.75 6.32
CA ARG A 108 -3.38 -1.33 5.01
C ARG A 108 -2.30 -0.27 5.12
N GLU A 109 -1.78 -0.02 6.30
CA GLU A 109 -0.70 0.93 6.54
C GLU A 109 0.63 0.42 5.96
N ILE A 110 1.35 1.30 5.29
CA ILE A 110 2.73 1.05 4.88
C ILE A 110 3.60 1.28 6.12
N VAL A 111 4.05 0.19 6.74
CA VAL A 111 4.80 0.21 8.00
C VAL A 111 6.31 0.32 7.79
N GLY A 112 6.80 0.00 6.59
CA GLY A 112 8.19 0.16 6.20
C GLY A 112 8.34 0.34 4.70
N TRP A 113 9.35 1.10 4.29
CA TRP A 113 9.68 1.32 2.89
C TRP A 113 11.12 1.76 2.72
N GLN A 114 11.68 1.54 1.53
CA GLN A 114 13.01 2.01 1.16
C GLN A 114 13.10 2.21 -0.34
N VAL A 115 13.91 3.19 -0.75
CA VAL A 115 14.22 3.49 -2.16
C VAL A 115 15.72 3.34 -2.37
N ALA A 116 16.14 2.66 -3.44
CA ALA A 116 17.55 2.52 -3.81
C ALA A 116 17.74 2.44 -5.33
N ASP A 117 18.92 2.78 -5.79
CA ASP A 117 19.34 2.64 -7.19
C ASP A 117 19.80 1.22 -7.57
N HIS A 118 19.59 0.26 -6.67
CA HIS A 118 19.98 -1.13 -6.85
C HIS A 118 18.93 -2.10 -6.30
N LEU A 119 18.87 -3.30 -6.86
CA LEU A 119 17.97 -4.38 -6.46
C LEU A 119 18.72 -5.45 -5.62
N ARG A 120 19.49 -5.03 -4.61
CA ARG A 120 20.19 -5.94 -3.68
C ARG A 120 19.27 -6.30 -2.51
N ALA A 121 19.61 -7.38 -1.79
CA ALA A 121 18.87 -7.82 -0.61
C ALA A 121 18.76 -6.72 0.48
N GLY A 122 19.74 -5.83 0.58
CA GLY A 122 19.73 -4.69 1.50
C GLY A 122 18.50 -3.80 1.33
N LEU A 123 18.00 -3.58 0.11
CA LEU A 123 16.81 -2.78 -0.13
C LEU A 123 15.57 -3.32 0.61
N ALA A 124 15.33 -4.63 0.50
CA ALA A 124 14.22 -5.27 1.19
C ALA A 124 14.45 -5.29 2.70
N LEU A 125 15.69 -5.54 3.14
CA LEU A 125 16.07 -5.56 4.55
C LEU A 125 15.87 -4.20 5.21
N ASP A 126 16.28 -3.11 4.57
CA ASP A 126 16.11 -1.74 5.12
C ASP A 126 14.63 -1.37 5.28
N ALA A 127 13.77 -1.78 4.32
CA ALA A 127 12.33 -1.62 4.43
C ALA A 127 11.75 -2.44 5.60
N LEU A 128 12.22 -3.68 5.80
CA LEU A 128 11.85 -4.52 6.93
C LEU A 128 12.32 -3.93 8.26
N GLU A 129 13.56 -3.44 8.34
CA GLU A 129 14.09 -2.80 9.56
C GLU A 129 13.28 -1.55 9.94
N MET A 130 12.88 -0.73 8.98
CA MET A 130 11.98 0.39 9.23
C MET A 130 10.65 -0.10 9.83
N ALA A 131 10.04 -1.15 9.26
CA ALA A 131 8.80 -1.71 9.77
C ALA A 131 8.95 -2.26 11.21
N ILE A 132 10.02 -3.00 11.46
CA ILE A 132 10.34 -3.53 12.80
C ILE A 132 10.52 -2.39 13.79
N PHE A 133 11.29 -1.36 13.43
CA PHE A 133 11.52 -0.21 14.31
C PHE A 133 10.22 0.53 14.62
N ALA A 134 9.37 0.77 13.62
CA ALA A 134 8.09 1.44 13.78
C ALA A 134 7.11 0.66 14.67
N ARG A 135 7.22 -0.67 14.69
CA ARG A 135 6.27 -1.58 15.35
C ARG A 135 6.89 -2.41 16.50
N LYS A 136 8.11 -2.09 16.94
CA LYS A 136 8.92 -2.88 17.89
C LYS A 136 8.16 -3.36 19.14
N ASP A 137 7.31 -2.49 19.70
CA ASP A 137 6.56 -2.78 20.93
C ASP A 137 5.20 -3.49 20.69
N GLN A 138 4.87 -3.73 19.41
CA GLN A 138 3.58 -4.29 18.97
C GLN A 138 3.73 -5.63 18.23
N ILE A 139 4.95 -5.99 17.83
CA ILE A 139 5.23 -7.26 17.17
C ILE A 139 5.18 -8.36 18.21
N GLY A 140 4.19 -9.25 18.09
CA GLY A 140 4.11 -10.50 18.86
C GLY A 140 4.51 -11.69 18.01
N GLY A 141 4.85 -12.83 18.63
CA GLY A 141 5.31 -14.05 17.97
C GLY A 141 4.34 -14.73 16.98
N GLU A 142 3.27 -14.04 16.60
CA GLU A 142 2.27 -14.52 15.63
C GLU A 142 2.30 -13.76 14.30
N LEU A 143 3.32 -12.91 14.08
CA LEU A 143 3.45 -12.19 12.81
C LEU A 143 3.76 -13.17 11.68
N VAL A 144 2.92 -13.17 10.65
CA VAL A 144 3.20 -13.84 9.37
C VAL A 144 3.70 -12.79 8.38
N HIS A 145 4.92 -12.95 7.89
CA HIS A 145 5.49 -12.11 6.85
C HIS A 145 5.42 -12.83 5.50
N HIS A 146 4.68 -12.27 4.57
CA HIS A 146 4.50 -12.82 3.23
C HIS A 146 5.20 -11.96 2.18
N SER A 147 5.89 -12.61 1.24
CA SER A 147 6.53 -11.96 0.09
C SER A 147 6.44 -12.85 -1.14
N ASP A 148 6.80 -12.28 -2.29
CA ASP A 148 7.06 -13.09 -3.47
C ASP A 148 8.33 -13.95 -3.31
N ARG A 149 8.70 -14.67 -4.37
CA ARG A 149 9.90 -15.54 -4.42
C ARG A 149 11.17 -14.81 -4.84
N GLY A 150 11.19 -13.50 -4.76
CA GLY A 150 12.37 -12.70 -5.11
C GLY A 150 13.60 -13.11 -4.28
N VAL A 151 14.76 -13.10 -4.93
CA VAL A 151 16.04 -13.45 -4.28
C VAL A 151 16.37 -12.54 -3.09
N GLN A 152 15.80 -11.34 -3.06
CA GLN A 152 15.94 -10.37 -1.96
C GLN A 152 15.32 -10.89 -0.68
N TYR A 153 14.14 -11.51 -0.76
CA TYR A 153 13.37 -12.05 0.35
C TYR A 153 13.85 -13.42 0.83
N THR A 154 14.59 -14.14 -0.02
CA THR A 154 15.17 -15.45 0.33
C THR A 154 16.63 -15.34 0.77
N SER A 155 17.19 -14.14 0.82
CA SER A 155 18.56 -13.92 1.30
C SER A 155 18.72 -14.28 2.77
N ILE A 156 19.91 -14.77 3.16
CA ILE A 156 20.19 -15.20 4.53
C ILE A 156 19.94 -14.08 5.53
N CYS A 157 20.40 -12.85 5.26
CA CYS A 157 20.23 -11.73 6.16
C CYS A 157 18.75 -11.36 6.37
N TYR A 158 17.94 -11.41 5.30
CA TYR A 158 16.51 -11.13 5.41
C TYR A 158 15.76 -12.20 6.21
N THR A 159 16.03 -13.46 5.92
CA THR A 159 15.39 -14.58 6.61
C THR A 159 15.81 -14.67 8.08
N GLN A 160 17.09 -14.46 8.38
CA GLN A 160 17.58 -14.40 9.75
C GLN A 160 16.87 -13.28 10.53
N ARG A 161 16.69 -12.12 9.92
CA ARG A 161 16.03 -11.00 10.59
C ARG A 161 14.56 -11.27 10.93
N LEU A 162 13.85 -11.98 10.07
CA LEU A 162 12.48 -12.44 10.37
C LEU A 162 12.47 -13.47 11.51
N ASP A 163 13.44 -14.38 11.54
CA ASP A 163 13.58 -15.37 12.62
C ASP A 163 13.90 -14.68 13.96
N ASP A 164 14.76 -13.64 13.97
CA ASP A 164 15.13 -12.87 15.17
C ASP A 164 13.92 -12.18 15.85
N ILE A 165 12.91 -11.80 15.07
CA ILE A 165 11.67 -11.23 15.61
C ILE A 165 10.56 -12.27 15.81
N GLY A 166 10.84 -13.55 15.59
CA GLY A 166 9.87 -14.63 15.71
C GLY A 166 8.77 -14.62 14.65
N ALA A 167 8.98 -13.97 13.52
CA ALA A 167 8.00 -13.93 12.44
C ALA A 167 7.97 -15.23 11.64
N VAL A 168 6.77 -15.71 11.34
CA VAL A 168 6.58 -16.88 10.48
C VAL A 168 6.68 -16.44 9.01
N ARG A 169 7.55 -17.08 8.27
CA ARG A 169 7.75 -16.81 6.85
C ARG A 169 6.69 -17.49 5.99
N SER A 170 6.10 -16.74 5.10
CA SER A 170 5.18 -17.21 4.06
C SER A 170 5.66 -16.74 2.68
N VAL A 171 5.63 -17.62 1.70
CA VAL A 171 6.08 -17.30 0.34
C VAL A 171 5.03 -17.75 -0.65
N GLY A 172 4.63 -16.88 -1.56
CA GLY A 172 3.62 -17.15 -2.58
C GLY A 172 3.92 -18.38 -3.41
N SER A 173 2.90 -19.04 -3.94
CA SER A 173 3.02 -20.21 -4.79
C SER A 173 3.66 -19.86 -6.14
N LYS A 174 4.20 -20.88 -6.83
CA LYS A 174 4.91 -20.65 -8.09
C LYS A 174 3.94 -20.25 -9.19
N GLY A 175 4.09 -19.01 -9.72
CA GLY A 175 3.33 -18.54 -10.89
C GLY A 175 1.92 -18.05 -10.57
N ASP A 176 1.51 -17.96 -9.32
CA ASP A 176 0.21 -17.40 -8.94
C ASP A 176 0.40 -15.94 -8.46
N SER A 177 0.09 -15.00 -9.35
CA SER A 177 0.10 -13.56 -9.05
C SER A 177 -0.99 -13.13 -8.06
N TYR A 178 -1.92 -14.01 -7.70
CA TYR A 178 -2.95 -13.72 -6.72
C TYR A 178 -2.43 -13.82 -5.29
N ASP A 179 -1.35 -14.55 -5.05
CA ASP A 179 -0.79 -14.78 -3.71
C ASP A 179 -0.16 -13.51 -3.12
N ASN A 180 0.17 -12.49 -3.92
CA ASN A 180 0.70 -11.20 -3.47
C ASN A 180 -0.19 -10.00 -3.87
N ALA A 181 -1.46 -10.24 -4.16
CA ALA A 181 -2.37 -9.23 -4.70
C ALA A 181 -2.50 -7.96 -3.82
N ALA A 182 -2.36 -8.08 -2.51
CA ALA A 182 -2.42 -6.93 -1.61
C ALA A 182 -1.19 -6.02 -1.74
N ALA A 183 0.02 -6.58 -1.83
CA ALA A 183 1.25 -5.83 -2.05
C ALA A 183 1.29 -5.25 -3.49
N GLU A 184 0.85 -6.02 -4.49
CA GLU A 184 0.68 -5.51 -5.86
C GLU A 184 -0.30 -4.33 -5.94
N ALA A 185 -1.34 -4.34 -5.10
CA ALA A 185 -2.30 -3.23 -5.02
C ALA A 185 -1.62 -1.93 -4.54
N VAL A 186 -0.75 -2.00 -3.53
CA VAL A 186 0.03 -0.85 -3.05
C VAL A 186 0.94 -0.33 -4.15
N ASN A 187 1.71 -1.22 -4.81
CA ASN A 187 2.59 -0.86 -5.93
C ASN A 187 1.80 -0.22 -7.09
N SER A 188 0.61 -0.73 -7.39
CA SER A 188 -0.26 -0.17 -8.42
C SER A 188 -0.77 1.23 -8.05
N LEU A 189 -1.10 1.48 -6.79
CA LEU A 189 -1.49 2.80 -6.30
C LEU A 189 -0.31 3.76 -6.34
N TYR A 190 0.85 3.36 -5.83
CA TYR A 190 2.09 4.13 -5.86
C TYR A 190 2.42 4.60 -7.28
N LYS A 191 2.46 3.67 -8.24
CA LYS A 191 2.71 4.01 -9.65
C LYS A 191 1.67 4.96 -10.22
N LYS A 192 0.38 4.72 -9.97
CA LYS A 192 -0.70 5.53 -10.56
C LYS A 192 -0.87 6.89 -9.88
N GLU A 193 -0.72 6.94 -8.57
CA GLU A 193 -1.02 8.13 -7.79
C GLU A 193 0.18 9.07 -7.64
N LEU A 194 1.41 8.54 -7.73
CA LEU A 194 2.65 9.30 -7.64
C LEU A 194 3.48 9.21 -8.93
N ILE A 195 4.07 8.05 -9.20
CA ILE A 195 5.18 7.92 -10.15
C ILE A 195 4.83 8.39 -11.56
N ASN A 196 3.70 7.91 -12.09
CA ASN A 196 3.25 8.24 -13.45
C ASN A 196 2.64 9.64 -13.57
N ARG A 197 2.52 10.39 -12.47
CA ARG A 197 1.86 11.70 -12.46
C ARG A 197 2.79 12.85 -12.16
N GLU A 198 3.76 12.64 -11.29
CA GLU A 198 4.66 13.70 -10.81
C GLU A 198 6.04 13.65 -11.47
N GLY A 199 6.34 12.58 -12.23
CA GLY A 199 7.57 12.50 -13.06
C GLY A 199 7.60 13.53 -14.22
N PRO A 200 8.70 13.62 -14.96
CA PRO A 200 9.85 12.69 -14.95
C PRO A 200 10.74 12.83 -13.70
N TRP A 201 11.35 11.72 -13.30
CA TRP A 201 12.22 11.62 -12.13
C TRP A 201 13.69 11.73 -12.54
N GLN A 202 14.51 12.42 -11.75
CA GLN A 202 15.93 12.58 -12.06
C GLN A 202 16.76 11.41 -11.53
N ASP A 203 16.58 11.04 -10.26
CA ASP A 203 17.36 10.01 -9.59
C ASP A 203 16.64 9.43 -8.35
N ALA A 204 17.36 8.59 -7.59
CA ALA A 204 16.85 7.98 -6.37
C ALA A 204 16.48 9.00 -5.29
N GLY A 205 17.16 10.14 -5.22
CA GLY A 205 16.89 11.20 -4.25
C GLY A 205 15.51 11.81 -4.46
N ASP A 206 15.18 12.17 -5.72
CA ASP A 206 13.86 12.70 -6.07
C ASP A 206 12.75 11.70 -5.72
N VAL A 207 12.95 10.43 -6.09
CA VAL A 207 11.99 9.38 -5.82
C VAL A 207 11.83 9.16 -4.31
N THR A 208 12.93 9.22 -3.54
CA THR A 208 12.89 9.05 -2.07
C THR A 208 12.04 10.13 -1.40
N VAL A 209 12.28 11.41 -1.73
CA VAL A 209 11.51 12.52 -1.14
C VAL A 209 10.03 12.41 -1.50
N ALA A 210 9.72 12.18 -2.76
CA ALA A 210 8.34 12.03 -3.21
C ALA A 210 7.64 10.81 -2.60
N THR A 211 8.37 9.70 -2.41
CA THR A 211 7.86 8.49 -1.76
C THR A 211 7.54 8.76 -0.29
N ALA A 212 8.41 9.47 0.43
CA ALA A 212 8.17 9.84 1.83
C ALA A 212 6.88 10.65 1.99
N GLU A 213 6.67 11.66 1.14
CA GLU A 213 5.44 12.47 1.14
C GLU A 213 4.20 11.62 0.78
N TRP A 214 4.34 10.73 -0.21
CA TRP A 214 3.22 9.89 -0.63
C TRP A 214 2.86 8.86 0.44
N VAL A 215 3.81 8.21 1.09
CA VAL A 215 3.57 7.26 2.18
C VAL A 215 2.93 7.96 3.37
N SER A 216 3.43 9.14 3.75
CA SER A 216 2.81 9.94 4.81
C SER A 216 1.35 10.26 4.50
N TRP A 217 1.06 10.72 3.30
CA TRP A 217 -0.32 10.98 2.87
C TRP A 217 -1.15 9.69 2.75
N TYR A 218 -0.57 8.62 2.23
CA TYR A 218 -1.24 7.32 2.10
C TYR A 218 -1.71 6.79 3.45
N ASN A 219 -0.87 6.87 4.47
CA ASN A 219 -1.17 6.36 5.80
C ASN A 219 -2.12 7.27 6.59
N ASN A 220 -1.93 8.60 6.51
CA ASN A 220 -2.57 9.54 7.45
C ASN A 220 -3.77 10.30 6.87
N ASP A 221 -3.86 10.44 5.56
CA ASP A 221 -4.86 11.32 4.93
C ASP A 221 -5.71 10.62 3.87
N ARG A 222 -5.14 9.63 3.18
CA ARG A 222 -5.79 8.97 2.07
C ARG A 222 -6.93 8.06 2.52
N LEU A 223 -8.13 8.28 1.95
CA LEU A 223 -9.28 7.43 2.22
C LEU A 223 -9.11 6.04 1.57
N HIS A 224 -9.25 4.98 2.37
CA HIS A 224 -9.19 3.59 1.92
C HIS A 224 -10.54 2.90 2.05
N SER A 225 -11.00 2.29 0.95
CA SER A 225 -12.27 1.55 0.97
C SER A 225 -12.23 0.31 1.87
N ALA A 226 -11.07 -0.33 1.98
CA ALA A 226 -10.86 -1.47 2.88
C ALA A 226 -10.90 -1.08 4.36
N CYS A 227 -10.66 0.20 4.67
CA CYS A 227 -10.69 0.76 6.03
C CYS A 227 -11.97 1.60 6.26
N GLY A 228 -13.10 1.24 5.65
CA GLY A 228 -14.33 2.00 5.84
C GLY A 228 -14.33 3.42 5.25
N ASN A 229 -13.40 3.73 4.33
CA ASN A 229 -13.16 5.05 3.74
C ASN A 229 -12.59 6.08 4.75
N ILE A 230 -11.77 5.62 5.66
CA ILE A 230 -10.89 6.44 6.51
C ILE A 230 -9.44 6.13 6.21
N PRO A 231 -8.47 6.95 6.66
CA PRO A 231 -7.04 6.66 6.53
C PRO A 231 -6.61 5.40 7.31
N PRO A 232 -5.59 4.66 6.84
CA PRO A 232 -5.04 3.49 7.52
C PRO A 232 -4.69 3.71 8.98
N ALA A 233 -3.96 4.78 9.30
CA ALA A 233 -3.53 5.09 10.66
C ALA A 233 -4.72 5.43 11.58
N GLU A 234 -5.75 6.10 11.06
CA GLU A 234 -6.99 6.37 11.80
C GLU A 234 -7.74 5.07 12.08
N TYR A 235 -7.85 4.18 11.08
CA TYR A 235 -8.51 2.88 11.23
C TYR A 235 -7.85 2.01 12.29
N GLU A 236 -6.51 1.95 12.30
CA GLU A 236 -5.77 1.19 13.31
C GLU A 236 -5.90 1.80 14.70
N LYS A 237 -5.78 3.13 14.80
CA LYS A 237 -5.96 3.84 16.06
C LYS A 237 -7.33 3.59 16.69
N ASP A 238 -8.37 3.63 15.89
CA ASP A 238 -9.74 3.44 16.38
C ASP A 238 -9.97 2.00 16.84
N TRP A 239 -9.36 1.02 16.15
CA TRP A 239 -9.38 -0.37 16.60
C TRP A 239 -8.67 -0.55 17.96
N LEU A 240 -7.50 0.07 18.13
CA LEU A 240 -6.73 0.04 19.38
C LEU A 240 -7.51 0.69 20.55
N MET A 241 -8.35 1.67 20.26
CA MET A 241 -9.21 2.33 21.25
C MET A 241 -10.51 1.56 21.54
N GLY A 242 -10.74 0.41 20.91
CA GLY A 242 -11.98 -0.37 21.04
C GLY A 242 -13.20 0.31 20.43
N GLN A 243 -13.00 1.28 19.53
CA GLN A 243 -14.08 1.92 18.80
C GLN A 243 -14.47 1.02 17.63
N ASP A 244 -15.63 0.39 17.73
CA ASP A 244 -16.21 -0.38 16.63
C ASP A 244 -16.55 0.57 15.49
N HIS A 245 -15.77 0.56 14.43
CA HIS A 245 -16.16 1.16 13.18
C HIS A 245 -17.25 0.30 12.53
N THR A 246 -18.47 0.51 12.95
CA THR A 246 -19.61 0.15 12.13
C THR A 246 -19.39 0.84 10.79
N ILE A 247 -19.03 0.07 9.76
CA ILE A 247 -18.78 0.56 8.41
C ILE A 247 -19.95 1.48 8.07
N ILE A 248 -19.71 2.78 8.05
CA ILE A 248 -20.67 3.74 7.56
C ILE A 248 -20.69 3.53 6.05
N ASN A 249 -21.48 2.52 5.62
CA ASN A 249 -21.84 2.35 4.22
C ASN A 249 -23.06 3.26 4.01
N PRO A 250 -22.90 4.49 3.49
CA PRO A 250 -24.01 5.42 3.34
C PRO A 250 -25.02 5.00 2.28
N GLU A 251 -24.71 3.96 1.50
CA GLU A 251 -25.58 3.42 0.45
C GLU A 251 -26.61 2.41 1.01
N ALA A 252 -26.43 1.89 2.24
CA ALA A 252 -27.36 0.92 2.85
C ALA A 252 -28.64 1.56 3.46
N LYS A 253 -28.78 2.87 3.42
CA LYS A 253 -29.95 3.60 3.96
C LYS A 253 -30.84 4.27 2.90
N ALA A 254 -30.70 3.90 1.64
CA ALA A 254 -31.55 4.38 0.55
C ALA A 254 -32.23 3.20 -0.16
N SER A 255 -33.02 2.45 0.62
CA SER A 255 -34.04 1.50 0.11
C SER A 255 -35.38 1.87 0.66
#